data_78c42b9776138526dbdb69154ec0be83
#
_entry.id   78c42b9776138526dbdb69154ec0be83
#
_cell.length_a   1.000
_cell.length_b   1.000
_cell.length_c   1.000
_cell.angle_alpha   90.00
_cell.angle_beta   90.00
_cell.angle_gamma   90.00
#
_symmetry.space_group_name_H-M   'P 1'
#
loop_
_entity.id
_entity.type
_entity.pdbx_description
1 polymer ?
#
loop_
_entity_poly.entity_id
_entity_poly.type
_entity_poly.pdbx_seq_one_letter_code
_entity_poly.pdbx_strand_id
1 'polypeptide(L)'
;MHAVASINTDNYQDLADLTDKPKQEYCDLHGYKFYVLKDTKYSPIMGFNKIHFVLDLFWSYPELEWLLFSECDAMITNLTIRIQDKIDNDYHFIVPVDRLNINSGNFLARNTNEGRAYLQMIIDKEKEYANMEWAEQQVIIDTLEENSSIVKVVAQREMNSYEPHIYDYCDARMDILGNSGAWEPGDWIVHWPGTHKPIRLNRAETLSTQIVR
;
A
#
# COMPACT_ATOMS: atom_id res chain seq x y z
N MET A 1 0.94 11.30 15.50
CA MET A 1 1.81 11.52 14.31
C MET A 1 1.48 10.48 13.25
N HIS A 2 1.58 10.84 11.94
CA HIS A 2 1.37 9.87 10.85
C HIS A 2 2.66 9.64 10.07
N ALA A 3 2.72 8.53 9.33
CA ALA A 3 3.87 8.17 8.51
C ALA A 3 3.46 7.52 7.19
N VAL A 4 4.38 7.52 6.25
CA VAL A 4 4.37 6.68 5.05
C VAL A 4 5.54 5.71 5.13
N ALA A 5 5.34 4.46 4.73
CA ALA A 5 6.39 3.46 4.63
C ALA A 5 6.40 2.80 3.25
N SER A 6 7.60 2.42 2.78
CA SER A 6 7.80 1.70 1.52
C SER A 6 8.93 0.68 1.66
N ILE A 7 8.97 -0.31 0.77
CA ILE A 7 10.11 -1.24 0.65
C ILE A 7 10.70 -1.10 -0.73
N ASN A 8 12.02 -0.81 -0.79
CA ASN A 8 12.75 -0.60 -2.02
C ASN A 8 14.02 -1.45 -2.01
N THR A 9 13.99 -2.58 -2.68
CA THR A 9 15.18 -3.42 -2.85
C THR A 9 16.05 -2.90 -3.99
N ASP A 10 17.34 -3.25 -4.01
CA ASP A 10 18.31 -2.78 -5.01
C ASP A 10 17.85 -2.98 -6.47
N ASN A 11 17.11 -4.07 -6.72
CA ASN A 11 16.57 -4.36 -8.06
C ASN A 11 15.49 -3.36 -8.53
N TYR A 12 14.95 -2.55 -7.64
CA TYR A 12 13.89 -1.56 -7.90
C TYR A 12 14.32 -0.14 -7.55
N GLN A 13 15.61 0.11 -7.31
CA GLN A 13 16.10 1.43 -6.89
C GLN A 13 15.77 2.53 -7.92
N ASP A 14 15.91 2.25 -9.22
CA ASP A 14 15.57 3.18 -10.30
C ASP A 14 14.07 3.57 -10.31
N LEU A 15 13.17 2.63 -10.02
CA LEU A 15 11.75 2.93 -9.86
C LEU A 15 11.49 3.69 -8.56
N ALA A 16 12.13 3.28 -7.47
CA ALA A 16 12.03 3.94 -6.17
C ALA A 16 12.48 5.41 -6.24
N ASP A 17 13.54 5.71 -7.00
CA ASP A 17 14.01 7.09 -7.19
C ASP A 17 12.94 8.01 -7.80
N LEU A 18 12.01 7.44 -8.58
CA LEU A 18 10.88 8.17 -9.15
C LEU A 18 9.66 8.23 -8.22
N THR A 19 9.33 7.12 -7.54
CA THR A 19 8.10 7.01 -6.76
C THR A 19 8.26 7.45 -5.30
N ASP A 20 9.46 7.40 -4.73
CA ASP A 20 9.73 7.85 -3.37
C ASP A 20 9.80 9.38 -3.27
N LYS A 21 10.20 10.05 -4.33
CA LYS A 21 10.26 11.52 -4.33
C LYS A 21 8.89 12.15 -4.04
N PRO A 22 7.80 11.79 -4.73
CA PRO A 22 6.46 12.25 -4.35
C PRO A 22 6.01 11.83 -2.95
N LYS A 23 6.40 10.64 -2.48
CA LYS A 23 6.11 10.19 -1.10
C LYS A 23 6.83 11.06 -0.07
N GLN A 24 8.09 11.42 -0.33
CA GLN A 24 8.84 12.34 0.53
C GLN A 24 8.23 13.76 0.50
N GLU A 25 7.95 14.32 -0.70
CA GLU A 25 7.29 15.62 -0.85
C GLU A 25 5.95 15.65 -0.09
N TYR A 26 5.17 14.58 -0.18
CA TYR A 26 3.90 14.41 0.54
C TYR A 26 4.12 14.45 2.08
N CYS A 27 5.11 13.71 2.55
CA CYS A 27 5.43 13.68 3.96
C CYS A 27 5.90 15.05 4.47
N ASP A 28 6.75 15.73 3.72
CA ASP A 28 7.25 17.07 4.06
C ASP A 28 6.11 18.10 4.12
N LEU A 29 5.17 18.03 3.16
CA LEU A 29 4.00 18.93 3.10
C LEU A 29 3.08 18.78 4.32
N HIS A 30 2.89 17.56 4.80
CA HIS A 30 1.94 17.27 5.88
C HIS A 30 2.58 17.09 7.26
N GLY A 31 3.91 17.19 7.36
CA GLY A 31 4.64 16.93 8.61
C GLY A 31 4.64 15.47 9.03
N TYR A 32 4.54 14.54 8.06
CA TYR A 32 4.63 13.11 8.31
C TYR A 32 6.08 12.63 8.25
N LYS A 33 6.32 11.38 8.68
CA LYS A 33 7.60 10.71 8.49
C LYS A 33 7.55 9.79 7.28
N PHE A 34 8.67 9.69 6.56
CA PHE A 34 8.84 8.70 5.49
C PHE A 34 9.89 7.68 5.90
N TYR A 35 9.51 6.39 5.90
CA TYR A 35 10.38 5.28 6.25
C TYR A 35 10.54 4.34 5.06
N VAL A 36 11.77 3.98 4.74
CA VAL A 36 12.08 3.07 3.63
C VAL A 36 12.90 1.88 4.14
N LEU A 37 12.40 0.67 3.91
CA LEU A 37 13.16 -0.56 4.10
C LEU A 37 13.91 -0.87 2.80
N LYS A 38 15.23 -0.99 2.87
CA LYS A 38 16.11 -1.23 1.70
C LYS A 38 16.43 -2.70 1.45
N ASP A 39 16.01 -3.58 2.34
CA ASP A 39 16.30 -5.01 2.27
C ASP A 39 15.08 -5.87 2.64
N THR A 40 15.25 -7.19 2.57
CA THR A 40 14.26 -8.19 2.94
C THR A 40 14.66 -8.95 4.22
N LYS A 41 15.13 -8.22 5.22
CA LYS A 41 15.75 -8.78 6.44
C LYS A 41 14.80 -9.56 7.35
N TYR A 42 13.50 -9.34 7.24
CA TYR A 42 12.52 -9.94 8.17
C TYR A 42 12.05 -11.32 7.69
N SER A 43 11.83 -11.50 6.39
CA SER A 43 11.26 -12.71 5.82
C SER A 43 11.89 -13.03 4.46
N PRO A 44 12.11 -14.32 4.13
CA PRO A 44 12.45 -14.74 2.77
C PRO A 44 11.28 -14.55 1.79
N ILE A 45 10.05 -14.38 2.29
CA ILE A 45 8.86 -14.17 1.48
C ILE A 45 8.61 -12.66 1.38
N MET A 46 8.75 -12.11 0.16
CA MET A 46 8.77 -10.67 -0.07
C MET A 46 7.60 -9.94 0.59
N GLY A 47 6.37 -10.42 0.38
CA GLY A 47 5.17 -9.76 0.86
C GLY A 47 5.11 -9.60 2.38
N PHE A 48 5.59 -10.61 3.15
CA PHE A 48 5.58 -10.51 4.61
C PHE A 48 6.53 -9.46 5.17
N ASN A 49 7.58 -9.06 4.42
CA ASN A 49 8.50 -8.00 4.88
C ASN A 49 7.78 -6.68 5.17
N LYS A 50 6.72 -6.34 4.41
CA LYS A 50 5.96 -5.10 4.66
C LYS A 50 5.20 -5.13 5.98
N ILE A 51 4.61 -6.28 6.32
CA ILE A 51 3.86 -6.44 7.57
C ILE A 51 4.81 -6.38 8.77
N HIS A 52 5.92 -7.11 8.71
CA HIS A 52 6.97 -7.03 9.73
C HIS A 52 7.51 -5.61 9.90
N PHE A 53 7.78 -4.92 8.79
CA PHE A 53 8.34 -3.56 8.82
C PHE A 53 7.37 -2.57 9.47
N VAL A 54 6.09 -2.62 9.12
CA VAL A 54 5.07 -1.76 9.74
C VAL A 54 4.95 -2.03 11.23
N LEU A 55 4.94 -3.30 11.64
CA LEU A 55 4.88 -3.68 13.06
C LEU A 55 6.13 -3.22 13.82
N ASP A 56 7.33 -3.37 13.25
CA ASP A 56 8.59 -2.89 13.82
C ASP A 56 8.61 -1.37 14.01
N LEU A 57 8.08 -0.61 13.03
CA LEU A 57 7.91 0.84 13.14
C LEU A 57 6.97 1.22 14.28
N PHE A 58 5.87 0.50 14.49
CA PHE A 58 4.94 0.76 15.59
C PHE A 58 5.54 0.49 16.96
N TRP A 59 6.43 -0.51 17.09
CA TRP A 59 7.17 -0.73 18.32
C TRP A 59 8.28 0.30 18.55
N SER A 60 8.96 0.70 17.47
CA SER A 60 10.08 1.66 17.53
C SER A 60 9.61 3.09 17.76
N TYR A 61 8.41 3.44 17.29
CA TYR A 61 7.85 4.79 17.33
C TYR A 61 6.41 4.76 17.89
N PRO A 62 6.23 4.62 19.20
CA PRO A 62 4.91 4.52 19.83
C PRO A 62 3.99 5.73 19.57
N GLU A 63 4.56 6.88 19.22
CA GLU A 63 3.85 8.11 18.88
C GLU A 63 3.22 8.10 17.47
N LEU A 64 3.56 7.12 16.61
CA LEU A 64 2.87 6.89 15.35
C LEU A 64 1.43 6.44 15.64
N GLU A 65 0.47 7.08 15.02
CA GLU A 65 -0.95 6.74 15.16
C GLU A 65 -1.45 5.94 13.96
N TRP A 66 -1.23 6.47 12.75
CA TRP A 66 -1.56 5.82 11.50
C TRP A 66 -0.36 5.81 10.57
N LEU A 67 -0.20 4.73 9.83
CA LEU A 67 0.83 4.56 8.82
C LEU A 67 0.20 4.10 7.50
N LEU A 68 0.51 4.85 6.42
CA LEU A 68 0.27 4.41 5.06
C LEU A 68 1.47 3.57 4.60
N PHE A 69 1.24 2.29 4.32
CA PHE A 69 2.18 1.51 3.53
C PHE A 69 1.87 1.71 2.04
N SER A 70 2.89 1.94 1.22
CA SER A 70 2.76 2.10 -0.23
C SER A 70 3.97 1.49 -0.93
N GLU A 71 3.75 0.50 -1.77
CA GLU A 71 4.81 -0.23 -2.49
C GLU A 71 5.64 0.68 -3.39
N CYS A 72 6.85 0.23 -3.77
CA CYS A 72 7.74 1.00 -4.66
C CYS A 72 7.14 1.21 -6.05
N ASP A 73 6.23 0.36 -6.51
CA ASP A 73 5.50 0.51 -7.78
C ASP A 73 4.14 1.21 -7.62
N ALA A 74 3.99 1.96 -6.54
CA ALA A 74 2.88 2.88 -6.33
C ALA A 74 3.41 4.31 -6.13
N MET A 75 2.69 5.31 -6.65
CA MET A 75 3.06 6.72 -6.58
C MET A 75 1.91 7.55 -6.02
N ILE A 76 2.21 8.43 -5.06
CA ILE A 76 1.25 9.45 -4.62
C ILE A 76 1.17 10.53 -5.70
N THR A 77 0.01 10.67 -6.32
CA THR A 77 -0.25 11.59 -7.45
C THR A 77 -1.03 12.83 -7.06
N ASN A 78 -1.67 12.82 -5.89
CA ASN A 78 -2.33 13.99 -5.32
C ASN A 78 -1.85 14.24 -3.89
N LEU A 79 -0.97 15.22 -3.73
CA LEU A 79 -0.37 15.55 -2.44
C LEU A 79 -1.35 16.28 -1.50
N THR A 80 -2.50 16.76 -1.99
CA THR A 80 -3.48 17.49 -1.17
C THR A 80 -4.38 16.59 -0.34
N ILE A 81 -4.52 15.30 -0.71
CA ILE A 81 -5.32 14.32 0.02
C ILE A 81 -4.50 13.81 1.22
N ARG A 82 -4.96 14.07 2.43
CA ARG A 82 -4.23 13.71 3.65
C ARG A 82 -4.59 12.29 4.13
N ILE A 83 -3.70 11.68 4.89
CA ILE A 83 -4.00 10.42 5.60
C ILE A 83 -5.28 10.58 6.45
N GLN A 84 -5.46 11.73 7.13
CA GLN A 84 -6.63 12.01 7.96
C GLN A 84 -7.95 12.02 7.18
N ASP A 85 -7.91 12.26 5.88
CA ASP A 85 -9.11 12.26 5.02
C ASP A 85 -9.54 10.83 4.62
N LYS A 86 -8.68 9.83 4.89
CA LYS A 86 -8.85 8.41 4.51
C LYS A 86 -8.99 7.46 5.70
N ILE A 87 -8.65 7.88 6.90
CA ILE A 87 -8.76 7.05 8.10
C ILE A 87 -10.22 6.91 8.56
N ASP A 88 -10.49 5.80 9.24
CA ASP A 88 -11.72 5.54 9.95
C ASP A 88 -11.35 4.92 11.32
N ASN A 89 -11.65 5.65 12.39
CA ASN A 89 -11.23 5.28 13.74
C ASN A 89 -12.01 4.11 14.34
N ASP A 90 -13.05 3.62 13.67
CA ASP A 90 -13.75 2.40 14.05
C ASP A 90 -12.98 1.14 13.63
N TYR A 91 -11.95 1.31 12.79
CA TYR A 91 -11.12 0.21 12.26
C TYR A 91 -9.63 0.41 12.59
N HIS A 92 -8.85 -0.66 12.40
CA HIS A 92 -7.42 -0.69 12.71
C HIS A 92 -6.56 -1.00 11.48
N PHE A 93 -7.17 -1.47 10.41
CA PHE A 93 -6.53 -1.75 9.13
C PHE A 93 -7.50 -1.38 8.00
N ILE A 94 -7.04 -0.58 7.04
CA ILE A 94 -7.87 -0.15 5.89
C ILE A 94 -7.13 -0.57 4.62
N VAL A 95 -7.79 -1.35 3.79
CA VAL A 95 -7.18 -1.96 2.62
C VAL A 95 -8.11 -1.86 1.41
N PRO A 96 -7.60 -1.48 0.22
CA PRO A 96 -8.39 -1.43 -1.00
C PRO A 96 -8.59 -2.82 -1.59
N VAL A 97 -9.62 -2.94 -2.40
CA VAL A 97 -9.77 -4.03 -3.34
C VAL A 97 -9.22 -3.65 -4.71
N ASP A 98 -9.10 -4.64 -5.58
CA ASP A 98 -8.98 -4.46 -7.02
C ASP A 98 -9.98 -5.37 -7.75
N ARG A 99 -9.76 -5.65 -9.03
CA ARG A 99 -10.61 -6.54 -9.82
C ARG A 99 -10.61 -7.98 -9.32
N LEU A 100 -9.51 -8.43 -8.74
CA LEU A 100 -9.33 -9.83 -8.33
C LEU A 100 -9.80 -10.07 -6.89
N ASN A 101 -9.40 -9.21 -5.95
CA ASN A 101 -9.77 -9.29 -4.53
C ASN A 101 -9.20 -8.08 -3.78
N ILE A 102 -8.93 -8.22 -2.47
CA ILE A 102 -8.11 -7.29 -1.69
C ILE A 102 -6.74 -7.15 -2.36
N ASN A 103 -6.21 -5.93 -2.38
CA ASN A 103 -4.85 -5.63 -2.81
C ASN A 103 -4.07 -4.93 -1.70
N SER A 104 -3.05 -5.59 -1.16
CA SER A 104 -2.23 -5.11 -0.05
C SER A 104 -1.00 -4.29 -0.47
N GLY A 105 -0.92 -3.84 -1.73
CA GLY A 105 0.15 -2.97 -2.21
C GLY A 105 0.12 -1.57 -1.58
N ASN A 106 -1.09 -1.11 -1.22
CA ASN A 106 -1.30 0.08 -0.40
C ASN A 106 -2.29 -0.25 0.72
N PHE A 107 -2.01 0.16 1.94
CA PHE A 107 -2.93 0.03 3.06
C PHE A 107 -2.63 1.06 4.16
N LEU A 108 -3.61 1.33 5.00
CA LEU A 108 -3.46 2.11 6.22
C LEU A 108 -3.53 1.17 7.42
N ALA A 109 -2.56 1.26 8.33
CA ALA A 109 -2.53 0.53 9.59
C ALA A 109 -2.51 1.50 10.78
N ARG A 110 -3.26 1.17 11.83
CA ARG A 110 -3.35 1.96 13.07
C ARG A 110 -2.51 1.33 14.17
N ASN A 111 -1.72 2.16 14.85
CA ASN A 111 -0.90 1.75 15.98
C ASN A 111 -1.72 1.68 17.28
N THR A 112 -2.56 0.66 17.38
CA THR A 112 -3.31 0.28 18.57
C THR A 112 -2.94 -1.14 18.98
N ASN A 113 -3.39 -1.58 20.15
CA ASN A 113 -3.17 -2.99 20.54
C ASN A 113 -3.81 -3.95 19.54
N GLU A 114 -5.03 -3.64 19.07
CA GLU A 114 -5.79 -4.42 18.10
C GLU A 114 -5.10 -4.42 16.73
N GLY A 115 -4.65 -3.25 16.25
CA GLY A 115 -3.94 -3.12 14.99
C GLY A 115 -2.62 -3.89 14.98
N ARG A 116 -1.82 -3.79 16.06
CA ARG A 116 -0.58 -4.58 16.21
C ARG A 116 -0.86 -6.08 16.32
N ALA A 117 -1.91 -6.46 17.04
CA ALA A 117 -2.31 -7.87 17.16
C ALA A 117 -2.73 -8.44 15.79
N TYR A 118 -3.43 -7.65 14.97
CA TYR A 118 -3.80 -8.05 13.62
C TYR A 118 -2.57 -8.24 12.72
N LEU A 119 -1.62 -7.29 12.71
CA LEU A 119 -0.37 -7.45 11.97
C LEU A 119 0.43 -8.67 12.43
N GLN A 120 0.48 -8.93 13.75
CA GLN A 120 1.15 -10.12 14.31
C GLN A 120 0.44 -11.41 13.86
N MET A 121 -0.89 -11.44 13.84
CA MET A 121 -1.67 -12.59 13.34
C MET A 121 -1.33 -12.92 11.88
N ILE A 122 -1.17 -11.89 11.01
CA ILE A 122 -0.73 -12.11 9.63
C ILE A 122 0.67 -12.75 9.60
N ILE A 123 1.60 -12.24 10.40
CA ILE A 123 2.97 -12.76 10.51
C ILE A 123 2.98 -14.22 11.01
N ASP A 124 2.16 -14.55 11.99
CA ASP A 124 2.10 -15.89 12.56
C ASP A 124 1.67 -16.95 11.53
N LYS A 125 0.95 -16.54 10.48
CA LYS A 125 0.53 -17.39 9.36
C LYS A 125 1.56 -17.51 8.23
N GLU A 126 2.69 -16.83 8.30
CA GLU A 126 3.71 -16.79 7.24
C GLU A 126 4.11 -18.17 6.72
N LYS A 127 4.35 -19.14 7.62
CA LYS A 127 4.75 -20.50 7.22
C LYS A 127 3.68 -21.26 6.47
N GLU A 128 2.42 -21.06 6.85
CA GLU A 128 1.27 -21.67 6.21
C GLU A 128 1.07 -21.15 4.79
N TYR A 129 1.28 -19.85 4.60
CA TYR A 129 1.04 -19.13 3.34
C TYR A 129 2.31 -18.94 2.48
N ALA A 130 3.43 -19.55 2.86
CA ALA A 130 4.73 -19.36 2.20
C ALA A 130 4.73 -19.67 0.70
N ASN A 131 3.88 -20.61 0.25
CA ASN A 131 3.80 -21.04 -1.13
C ASN A 131 2.55 -20.51 -1.86
N MET A 132 1.78 -19.62 -1.24
CA MET A 132 0.64 -18.99 -1.88
C MET A 132 1.11 -17.85 -2.80
N GLU A 133 0.42 -17.71 -3.96
CA GLU A 133 0.79 -16.71 -4.97
C GLU A 133 0.80 -15.28 -4.40
N TRP A 134 -0.15 -14.97 -3.53
CA TRP A 134 -0.30 -13.64 -2.94
C TRP A 134 0.15 -13.54 -1.47
N ALA A 135 0.80 -14.60 -0.96
CA ALA A 135 1.46 -14.64 0.34
C ALA A 135 0.65 -13.93 1.47
N GLU A 136 1.13 -12.81 2.00
CA GLU A 136 0.48 -12.08 3.08
C GLU A 136 -0.89 -11.52 2.70
N GLN A 137 -1.09 -11.16 1.42
CA GLN A 137 -2.39 -10.69 0.92
C GLN A 137 -3.44 -11.81 1.00
N GLN A 138 -3.05 -13.06 0.73
CA GLN A 138 -3.96 -14.20 0.86
C GLN A 138 -4.38 -14.41 2.32
N VAL A 139 -3.48 -14.18 3.29
CA VAL A 139 -3.85 -14.22 4.72
C VAL A 139 -4.96 -13.21 5.02
N ILE A 140 -4.83 -11.98 4.51
CA ILE A 140 -5.84 -10.93 4.72
C ILE A 140 -7.18 -11.35 4.12
N ILE A 141 -7.18 -11.92 2.90
CA ILE A 141 -8.38 -12.40 2.21
C ILE A 141 -9.07 -13.50 3.02
N ASP A 142 -8.33 -14.54 3.40
CA ASP A 142 -8.88 -15.74 4.03
C ASP A 142 -9.37 -15.50 5.47
N THR A 143 -8.85 -14.46 6.12
CA THR A 143 -9.22 -14.11 7.51
C THR A 143 -10.13 -12.89 7.60
N LEU A 144 -10.61 -12.35 6.47
CA LEU A 144 -11.37 -11.10 6.43
C LEU A 144 -12.67 -11.18 7.24
N GLU A 145 -13.43 -12.26 7.11
CA GLU A 145 -14.71 -12.42 7.78
C GLU A 145 -14.53 -12.39 9.32
N GLU A 146 -13.54 -13.14 9.81
CA GLU A 146 -13.21 -13.21 11.25
C GLU A 146 -12.70 -11.88 11.81
N ASN A 147 -12.09 -11.05 10.97
CA ASN A 147 -11.51 -9.76 11.33
C ASN A 147 -12.31 -8.55 10.81
N SER A 148 -13.59 -8.74 10.48
CA SER A 148 -14.44 -7.69 9.89
C SER A 148 -14.65 -6.46 10.80
N SER A 149 -14.43 -6.59 12.11
CA SER A 149 -14.44 -5.46 13.06
C SER A 149 -13.08 -4.73 13.14
N ILE A 150 -12.01 -5.31 12.58
CA ILE A 150 -10.65 -4.75 12.58
C ILE A 150 -10.32 -4.14 11.21
N VAL A 151 -10.78 -4.80 10.13
CA VAL A 151 -10.42 -4.49 8.74
C VAL A 151 -11.56 -3.77 8.04
N LYS A 152 -11.26 -2.59 7.50
CA LYS A 152 -12.14 -1.87 6.57
C LYS A 152 -11.67 -2.12 5.14
N VAL A 153 -12.55 -2.64 4.33
CA VAL A 153 -12.33 -2.78 2.88
C VAL A 153 -12.88 -1.55 2.17
N VAL A 154 -12.09 -0.95 1.29
CA VAL A 154 -12.46 0.25 0.53
C VAL A 154 -12.36 0.02 -0.98
N ALA A 155 -13.07 0.86 -1.75
CA ALA A 155 -13.01 0.81 -3.20
C ALA A 155 -11.58 1.07 -3.73
N GLN A 156 -11.25 0.50 -4.86
CA GLN A 156 -9.92 0.58 -5.47
C GLN A 156 -9.40 2.02 -5.57
N ARG A 157 -10.19 2.94 -6.09
CA ARG A 157 -9.80 4.34 -6.31
C ARG A 157 -9.52 5.12 -5.03
N GLU A 158 -9.92 4.62 -3.88
CA GLU A 158 -9.63 5.31 -2.61
C GLU A 158 -8.13 5.42 -2.32
N MET A 159 -7.34 4.42 -2.72
CA MET A 159 -5.88 4.41 -2.48
C MET A 159 -5.07 3.46 -3.37
N ASN A 160 -5.65 2.93 -4.45
CA ASN A 160 -5.02 1.88 -5.26
C ASN A 160 -5.45 1.93 -6.73
N SER A 161 -5.60 3.13 -7.30
CA SER A 161 -6.05 3.30 -8.68
C SER A 161 -5.06 2.69 -9.66
N TYR A 162 -5.56 2.00 -10.70
CA TYR A 162 -4.73 1.43 -11.77
C TYR A 162 -4.82 2.28 -13.03
N GLU A 163 -3.69 2.54 -13.65
CA GLU A 163 -3.67 3.29 -14.88
C GLU A 163 -4.34 2.50 -16.01
N PRO A 164 -5.39 3.03 -16.68
CA PRO A 164 -6.04 2.32 -17.76
C PRO A 164 -5.09 2.11 -18.94
N HIS A 165 -5.33 1.06 -19.73
CA HIS A 165 -4.56 0.70 -20.93
C HIS A 165 -3.16 0.12 -20.73
N ILE A 166 -2.71 -0.08 -19.48
CA ILE A 166 -1.43 -0.75 -19.20
C ILE A 166 -1.61 -2.26 -19.08
N TYR A 167 -2.80 -2.71 -18.76
CA TYR A 167 -3.15 -4.11 -18.50
C TYR A 167 -3.94 -4.71 -19.66
N ASP A 168 -3.28 -5.48 -20.53
CA ASP A 168 -3.93 -6.16 -21.67
C ASP A 168 -4.90 -7.27 -21.24
N TYR A 169 -4.69 -7.84 -20.05
CA TYR A 169 -5.46 -8.97 -19.51
C TYR A 169 -6.45 -8.59 -18.41
N CYS A 170 -6.46 -7.33 -18.01
CA CYS A 170 -7.22 -6.85 -16.87
C CYS A 170 -8.08 -5.65 -17.30
N ASP A 171 -9.39 -5.77 -17.22
CA ASP A 171 -10.23 -4.58 -17.26
C ASP A 171 -10.09 -3.86 -15.91
N ALA A 172 -9.07 -2.99 -15.81
CA ALA A 172 -8.75 -2.25 -14.59
C ALA A 172 -9.85 -1.26 -14.18
N ARG A 173 -10.93 -1.18 -14.95
CA ARG A 173 -11.99 -0.18 -14.76
C ARG A 173 -12.98 -0.52 -13.65
N MET A 174 -13.10 -1.80 -13.26
CA MET A 174 -14.07 -2.21 -12.23
C MET A 174 -13.38 -3.06 -11.16
N ASP A 175 -13.54 -2.69 -9.89
CA ASP A 175 -13.15 -3.50 -8.75
C ASP A 175 -14.24 -4.54 -8.39
N ILE A 176 -13.96 -5.43 -7.43
CA ILE A 176 -14.92 -6.45 -6.99
C ILE A 176 -16.15 -5.88 -6.28
N LEU A 177 -16.12 -4.61 -5.87
CA LEU A 177 -17.27 -3.90 -5.28
C LEU A 177 -18.13 -3.23 -6.35
N GLY A 178 -17.75 -3.32 -7.64
CA GLY A 178 -18.48 -2.73 -8.75
C GLY A 178 -18.18 -1.25 -9.00
N ASN A 179 -17.08 -0.72 -8.44
CA ASN A 179 -16.65 0.65 -8.65
C ASN A 179 -15.55 0.73 -9.72
N SER A 180 -15.40 1.89 -10.38
CA SER A 180 -14.26 2.11 -11.25
C SER A 180 -12.95 2.08 -10.47
N GLY A 181 -12.00 1.26 -10.93
CA GLY A 181 -10.63 1.21 -10.41
C GLY A 181 -9.64 2.00 -11.26
N ALA A 182 -10.11 2.58 -12.38
CA ALA A 182 -9.25 3.31 -13.29
C ALA A 182 -8.78 4.65 -12.69
N TRP A 183 -7.46 4.88 -12.75
CA TRP A 183 -6.86 6.12 -12.31
C TRP A 183 -7.31 7.30 -13.16
N GLU A 184 -7.60 8.41 -12.51
CA GLU A 184 -7.91 9.70 -13.12
C GLU A 184 -7.07 10.80 -12.46
N PRO A 185 -6.76 11.91 -13.18
CA PRO A 185 -6.08 13.05 -12.58
C PRO A 185 -6.82 13.57 -11.34
N GLY A 186 -6.10 13.62 -10.22
CA GLY A 186 -6.66 14.00 -8.92
C GLY A 186 -6.87 12.83 -7.96
N ASP A 187 -6.75 11.57 -8.42
CA ASP A 187 -6.71 10.41 -7.52
C ASP A 187 -5.48 10.46 -6.62
N TRP A 188 -5.59 9.90 -5.42
CA TRP A 188 -4.53 9.96 -4.42
C TRP A 188 -3.29 9.18 -4.83
N ILE A 189 -3.46 7.87 -5.11
CA ILE A 189 -2.35 6.95 -5.39
C ILE A 189 -2.65 6.18 -6.68
N VAL A 190 -1.68 6.15 -7.58
CA VAL A 190 -1.63 5.22 -8.71
C VAL A 190 -0.73 4.05 -8.36
N HIS A 191 -1.10 2.83 -8.77
CA HIS A 191 -0.34 1.60 -8.54
C HIS A 191 -0.23 0.78 -9.83
N TRP A 192 0.92 0.12 -10.06
CA TRP A 192 1.21 -0.69 -11.25
C TRP A 192 1.57 -2.13 -10.90
N PRO A 193 0.71 -2.88 -10.14
CA PRO A 193 1.02 -4.24 -9.72
C PRO A 193 1.13 -5.17 -10.94
N GLY A 194 2.09 -6.13 -10.90
CA GLY A 194 2.26 -7.11 -11.95
C GLY A 194 2.74 -6.59 -13.31
N THR A 195 2.92 -5.28 -13.47
CA THR A 195 3.38 -4.65 -14.71
C THR A 195 4.90 -4.81 -14.88
N HIS A 196 5.38 -4.96 -16.10
CA HIS A 196 6.81 -5.02 -16.37
C HIS A 196 7.54 -3.74 -15.98
N LYS A 197 8.72 -3.87 -15.34
CA LYS A 197 9.49 -2.76 -14.81
C LYS A 197 9.74 -1.60 -15.80
N PRO A 198 10.12 -1.82 -17.08
CA PRO A 198 10.27 -0.73 -18.04
C PRO A 198 9.00 0.11 -18.26
N ILE A 199 7.82 -0.53 -18.21
CA ILE A 199 6.55 0.17 -18.29
C ILE A 199 6.34 1.03 -17.04
N ARG A 200 6.56 0.46 -15.83
CA ARG A 200 6.46 1.20 -14.57
C ARG A 200 7.35 2.44 -14.57
N LEU A 201 8.60 2.32 -15.01
CA LEU A 201 9.55 3.45 -15.09
C LEU A 201 9.02 4.55 -16.00
N ASN A 202 8.62 4.21 -17.22
CA ASN A 202 8.09 5.17 -18.19
C ASN A 202 6.83 5.88 -17.65
N ARG A 203 5.94 5.12 -16.97
CA ARG A 203 4.71 5.70 -16.41
C ARG A 203 5.01 6.60 -15.21
N ALA A 204 5.91 6.18 -14.31
CA ALA A 204 6.33 6.99 -13.18
C ALA A 204 6.96 8.32 -13.64
N GLU A 205 7.83 8.30 -14.64
CA GLU A 205 8.38 9.53 -15.24
C GLU A 205 7.27 10.43 -15.80
N THR A 206 6.33 9.86 -16.57
CA THR A 206 5.24 10.61 -17.17
C THR A 206 4.35 11.25 -16.11
N LEU A 207 3.91 10.48 -15.11
CA LEU A 207 2.99 10.96 -14.09
C LEU A 207 3.66 11.90 -13.06
N SER A 208 4.99 11.85 -12.92
CA SER A 208 5.72 12.79 -12.06
C SER A 208 5.47 14.26 -12.42
N THR A 209 5.14 14.52 -13.69
CA THR A 209 4.80 15.86 -14.21
C THR A 209 3.34 16.26 -13.98
N GLN A 210 2.48 15.34 -13.55
CA GLN A 210 1.03 15.51 -13.37
C GLN A 210 0.60 15.50 -11.89
N ILE A 211 1.56 15.51 -10.97
CA ILE A 211 1.27 15.50 -9.53
C ILE A 211 0.53 16.77 -9.12
N VAL A 212 -0.60 16.61 -8.46
CA VAL A 212 -1.37 17.69 -7.83
C VAL A 212 -0.69 18.07 -6.51
N ARG A 213 -0.34 19.36 -6.39
CA ARG A 213 0.37 19.93 -5.23
C ARG A 213 -0.47 20.99 -4.51
#